data_dc291e4da0b978e0c777be4aee473cec
#
_entry.id   dc291e4da0b978e0c777be4aee473cec
#
_cell.length_a   1.000
_cell.length_b   1.000
_cell.length_c   1.000
_cell.angle_alpha   90.00
_cell.angle_beta   90.00
_cell.angle_gamma   90.00
#
_symmetry.space_group_name_H-M   'P 1'
#
loop_
_entity.id
_entity.type
_entity.pdbx_description
1 polymer ?
#
loop_
_entity_poly.entity_id
_entity_poly.type
_entity_poly.pdbx_seq_one_letter_code
_entity_poly.pdbx_strand_id
1 'polypeptide(L)'
;MAGLRPWTIIRCPSCAFQVARPDSGYLTPRELTRAEIRQIIADYAQAAKNAIKAGFDGVELHAANGYLPQQFLADSSNQRNDEYGGSIENKARFTLEAMQAIIAAIGGDKVGIKISPLHPYAGIAFNDPVATYHYLIGALNKLDFSFVEIMKRSPAFPLLPHYPQDDEIERFGKMVEKTLIAGTGYNAESGEKELEKGIADLIAFGAPFLANPDLPRRFALGAGLNAPDRATMFGGGAQGYIDYPFLP
;
A
#
# COMPACT_ATOMS: atom_id res chain seq x y z
N MET A 1 -18.85 -8.80 -29.20
CA MET A 1 -17.50 -8.71 -28.60
C MET A 1 -17.27 -7.24 -28.25
N ALA A 2 -17.55 -6.82 -27.01
CA ALA A 2 -17.30 -5.47 -26.54
C ALA A 2 -15.83 -5.40 -26.10
N GLY A 3 -15.02 -4.61 -26.83
CA GLY A 3 -13.61 -4.43 -26.57
C GLY A 3 -13.39 -3.87 -25.18
N LEU A 4 -12.62 -4.57 -24.36
CA LEU A 4 -12.09 -4.08 -23.11
C LEU A 4 -11.34 -2.79 -23.41
N ARG A 5 -11.83 -1.68 -22.88
CA ARG A 5 -11.11 -0.40 -22.95
C ARG A 5 -9.78 -0.59 -22.19
N PRO A 6 -8.65 -0.16 -22.74
CA PRO A 6 -7.40 -0.18 -22.00
C PRO A 6 -7.59 0.66 -20.73
N TRP A 7 -7.17 0.14 -19.58
CA TRP A 7 -7.21 0.81 -18.29
C TRP A 7 -6.50 2.16 -18.43
N THR A 8 -7.27 3.21 -18.56
CA THR A 8 -6.72 4.56 -18.49
C THR A 8 -6.34 4.77 -17.03
N ILE A 9 -5.05 4.64 -16.73
CA ILE A 9 -4.53 4.98 -15.41
C ILE A 9 -4.76 6.47 -15.24
N ILE A 10 -5.83 6.83 -14.53
CA ILE A 10 -6.10 8.21 -14.14
C ILE A 10 -5.06 8.53 -13.06
N ARG A 11 -4.06 9.29 -13.42
CA ARG A 11 -3.00 9.74 -12.52
C ARG A 11 -3.30 11.17 -12.08
N CYS A 12 -2.91 11.53 -10.86
CA CYS A 12 -2.95 12.91 -10.41
C CYS A 12 -2.03 13.77 -11.32
N PRO A 13 -2.46 14.93 -11.81
CA PRO A 13 -1.94 15.61 -13.02
C PRO A 13 -0.67 16.39 -12.89
N SER A 14 -0.28 16.66 -11.72
CA SER A 14 1.05 17.16 -11.44
C SER A 14 2.05 16.02 -11.26
N CYS A 15 1.59 14.81 -11.39
CA CYS A 15 2.45 13.63 -11.38
C CYS A 15 3.11 13.48 -12.74
N ALA A 16 4.10 14.29 -13.03
CA ALA A 16 5.15 13.88 -13.92
C ALA A 16 5.85 12.69 -13.27
N PHE A 17 5.26 11.49 -13.33
CA PHE A 17 5.97 10.27 -13.05
C PHE A 17 7.03 10.10 -14.13
N GLN A 18 8.14 10.77 -13.95
CA GLN A 18 9.39 10.30 -14.49
C GLN A 18 9.86 9.11 -13.63
N VAL A 19 9.09 8.05 -13.56
CA VAL A 19 9.72 6.76 -13.40
C VAL A 19 10.36 6.50 -14.73
N ALA A 20 11.63 6.75 -14.78
CA ALA A 20 12.49 6.35 -15.89
C ALA A 20 12.46 4.81 -16.03
N ARG A 21 11.46 4.32 -16.72
CA ARG A 21 11.61 3.19 -17.62
C ARG A 21 11.74 3.82 -18.98
N PRO A 22 12.94 3.89 -19.56
CA PRO A 22 13.20 4.61 -20.81
C PRO A 22 12.31 4.17 -21.97
N ASP A 23 11.70 2.99 -21.89
CA ASP A 23 11.03 2.30 -23.00
C ASP A 23 9.51 2.23 -22.86
N SER A 24 8.88 2.88 -21.89
CA SER A 24 7.49 2.55 -21.55
C SER A 24 6.43 3.56 -21.97
N GLY A 25 6.75 4.58 -22.76
CA GLY A 25 5.73 5.49 -23.33
C GLY A 25 4.71 6.03 -22.33
N TYR A 26 5.11 6.33 -21.08
CA TYR A 26 4.20 6.91 -20.09
C TYR A 26 3.72 8.28 -20.53
N LEU A 27 2.41 8.42 -20.58
CA LEU A 27 1.80 9.73 -20.84
C LEU A 27 1.83 10.58 -19.58
N THR A 28 2.06 11.86 -19.75
CA THR A 28 1.87 12.84 -18.65
C THR A 28 0.41 12.79 -18.20
N PRO A 29 0.13 12.52 -16.93
CA PRO A 29 -1.24 12.48 -16.46
C PRO A 29 -1.84 13.88 -16.41
N ARG A 30 -3.16 13.97 -16.63
CA ARG A 30 -3.90 15.20 -16.41
C ARG A 30 -4.41 15.30 -14.98
N GLU A 31 -4.75 16.49 -14.54
CA GLU A 31 -5.35 16.75 -13.23
C GLU A 31 -6.77 16.18 -13.09
N LEU A 32 -7.03 15.51 -11.98
CA LEU A 32 -8.39 15.11 -11.63
C LEU A 32 -9.20 16.36 -11.24
N THR A 33 -10.37 16.50 -11.80
CA THR A 33 -11.36 17.46 -11.30
C THR A 33 -11.87 17.00 -9.92
N ARG A 34 -12.41 17.93 -9.13
CA ARG A 34 -13.07 17.60 -7.85
C ARG A 34 -14.23 16.61 -8.02
N ALA A 35 -14.94 16.68 -9.13
CA ALA A 35 -16.03 15.75 -9.44
C ALA A 35 -15.48 14.32 -9.65
N GLU A 36 -14.36 14.17 -10.37
CA GLU A 36 -13.69 12.89 -10.56
C GLU A 36 -13.12 12.34 -9.26
N ILE A 37 -12.56 13.18 -8.38
CA ILE A 37 -12.10 12.76 -7.05
C ILE A 37 -13.26 12.17 -6.26
N ARG A 38 -14.40 12.84 -6.18
CA ARG A 38 -15.60 12.33 -5.49
C ARG A 38 -16.10 11.03 -6.12
N GLN A 39 -16.07 10.91 -7.44
CA GLN A 39 -16.46 9.66 -8.11
C GLN A 39 -15.52 8.52 -7.78
N ILE A 40 -14.21 8.75 -7.79
CA ILE A 40 -13.22 7.72 -7.43
C ILE A 40 -13.39 7.26 -5.97
N ILE A 41 -13.67 8.18 -5.05
CA ILE A 41 -13.97 7.82 -3.66
C ILE A 41 -15.23 6.94 -3.59
N ALA A 42 -16.27 7.27 -4.34
CA ALA A 42 -17.46 6.43 -4.43
C ALA A 42 -17.16 5.05 -5.07
N ASP A 43 -16.26 5.00 -6.05
CA ASP A 43 -15.84 3.76 -6.71
C ASP A 43 -15.07 2.84 -5.74
N TYR A 44 -14.24 3.38 -4.84
CA TYR A 44 -13.60 2.60 -3.75
C TYR A 44 -14.66 1.97 -2.84
N ALA A 45 -15.67 2.74 -2.42
CA ALA A 45 -16.77 2.22 -1.62
C ALA A 45 -17.57 1.13 -2.36
N GLN A 46 -17.81 1.32 -3.66
CA GLN A 46 -18.51 0.32 -4.48
C GLN A 46 -17.64 -0.94 -4.68
N ALA A 47 -16.32 -0.79 -4.87
CA ALA A 47 -15.39 -1.92 -4.96
C ALA A 47 -15.39 -2.75 -3.67
N ALA A 48 -15.42 -2.10 -2.50
CA ALA A 48 -15.52 -2.77 -1.22
C ALA A 48 -16.82 -3.59 -1.09
N LYS A 49 -17.97 -3.01 -1.47
CA LYS A 49 -19.25 -3.76 -1.51
C LYS A 49 -19.18 -4.97 -2.44
N ASN A 50 -18.54 -4.80 -3.61
CA ASN A 50 -18.39 -5.89 -4.57
C ASN A 50 -17.49 -7.02 -4.02
N ALA A 51 -16.43 -6.70 -3.28
CA ALA A 51 -15.57 -7.68 -2.64
C ALA A 51 -16.34 -8.49 -1.60
N ILE A 52 -17.11 -7.85 -0.69
CA ILE A 52 -17.93 -8.55 0.28
C ILE A 52 -19.00 -9.43 -0.41
N LYS A 53 -19.63 -8.90 -1.46
CA LYS A 53 -20.60 -9.69 -2.25
C LYS A 53 -19.97 -10.90 -2.94
N ALA A 54 -18.67 -10.80 -3.29
CA ALA A 54 -17.92 -11.91 -3.88
C ALA A 54 -17.44 -12.94 -2.84
N GLY A 55 -17.68 -12.71 -1.55
CA GLY A 55 -17.35 -13.64 -0.46
C GLY A 55 -16.01 -13.36 0.23
N PHE A 56 -15.38 -12.19 0.00
CA PHE A 56 -14.22 -11.76 0.79
C PHE A 56 -14.65 -11.33 2.19
N ASP A 57 -13.80 -11.58 3.20
CA ASP A 57 -14.05 -11.22 4.59
C ASP A 57 -13.86 -9.72 4.85
N GLY A 58 -13.01 -9.06 4.06
CA GLY A 58 -12.71 -7.64 4.18
C GLY A 58 -11.91 -7.11 3.01
N VAL A 59 -11.52 -5.84 3.10
CA VAL A 59 -10.71 -5.16 2.09
C VAL A 59 -9.61 -4.32 2.74
N GLU A 60 -8.54 -4.07 1.99
CA GLU A 60 -7.46 -3.16 2.38
C GLU A 60 -7.34 -2.03 1.36
N LEU A 61 -7.41 -0.77 1.81
CA LEU A 61 -7.09 0.37 0.96
C LEU A 61 -5.58 0.43 0.72
N HIS A 62 -5.16 0.28 -0.53
CA HIS A 62 -3.76 0.37 -0.90
C HIS A 62 -3.32 1.83 -1.02
N ALA A 63 -2.76 2.38 0.06
CA ALA A 63 -2.24 3.74 0.15
C ALA A 63 -0.70 3.79 0.20
N ALA A 64 -0.05 2.86 -0.51
CA ALA A 64 1.39 2.64 -0.54
C ALA A 64 1.91 2.54 -1.97
N ASN A 65 3.22 2.36 -2.13
CA ASN A 65 3.90 1.98 -3.38
C ASN A 65 3.59 2.85 -4.59
N GLY A 66 3.36 4.16 -4.39
CA GLY A 66 3.12 5.10 -5.47
C GLY A 66 1.73 5.01 -6.10
N TYR A 67 0.78 4.30 -5.50
CA TYR A 67 -0.59 4.28 -5.97
C TYR A 67 -1.37 5.53 -5.56
N LEU A 68 -2.56 5.68 -6.11
CA LEU A 68 -3.30 6.95 -6.10
C LEU A 68 -3.43 7.60 -4.72
N PRO A 69 -3.79 6.92 -3.62
CA PRO A 69 -3.85 7.57 -2.32
C PRO A 69 -2.50 8.14 -1.86
N GLN A 70 -1.40 7.41 -2.09
CA GLN A 70 -0.07 7.92 -1.76
C GLN A 70 0.37 9.05 -2.69
N GLN A 71 -0.09 9.07 -3.95
CA GLN A 71 0.17 10.16 -4.87
C GLN A 71 -0.45 11.48 -4.40
N PHE A 72 -1.61 11.43 -3.74
CA PHE A 72 -2.19 12.62 -3.11
C PHE A 72 -1.40 13.10 -1.90
N LEU A 73 -0.80 12.18 -1.14
CA LEU A 73 0.01 12.51 0.05
C LEU A 73 1.36 13.13 -0.30
N ALA A 74 2.01 12.67 -1.38
CA ALA A 74 3.42 12.94 -1.66
C ALA A 74 3.63 14.30 -2.33
N ASP A 75 4.65 15.04 -1.88
CA ASP A 75 5.04 16.34 -2.44
C ASP A 75 5.53 16.23 -3.88
N SER A 76 6.21 15.14 -4.23
CA SER A 76 6.71 14.91 -5.60
C SER A 76 5.60 14.76 -6.62
N SER A 77 4.42 14.34 -6.22
CA SER A 77 3.31 14.05 -7.11
C SER A 77 2.11 15.00 -6.95
N ASN A 78 1.85 15.52 -5.77
CA ASN A 78 0.71 16.41 -5.53
C ASN A 78 1.15 17.88 -5.56
N GLN A 79 0.91 18.54 -6.69
CA GLN A 79 1.17 19.96 -6.88
C GLN A 79 -0.12 20.80 -6.86
N ARG A 80 -1.23 20.22 -6.37
CA ARG A 80 -2.53 20.90 -6.30
C ARG A 80 -2.49 22.06 -5.33
N ASN A 81 -3.31 23.07 -5.61
CA ASN A 81 -3.50 24.26 -4.77
C ASN A 81 -4.94 24.41 -4.26
N ASP A 82 -5.75 23.34 -4.36
CA ASP A 82 -7.10 23.28 -3.85
C ASP A 82 -7.15 22.46 -2.52
N GLU A 83 -8.37 22.11 -2.08
CA GLU A 83 -8.61 21.37 -0.85
C GLU A 83 -7.97 19.97 -0.79
N TYR A 84 -7.38 19.47 -1.89
CA TYR A 84 -6.67 18.20 -1.96
C TYR A 84 -5.16 18.36 -2.11
N GLY A 85 -4.60 19.59 -1.94
CA GLY A 85 -3.17 19.85 -2.07
C GLY A 85 -2.68 20.99 -1.19
N GLY A 86 -1.39 21.28 -1.26
CA GLY A 86 -0.74 22.29 -0.44
C GLY A 86 -0.37 21.81 0.95
N SER A 87 -1.25 21.97 1.96
CA SER A 87 -0.97 21.53 3.33
C SER A 87 -1.01 20.00 3.49
N ILE A 88 -0.40 19.48 4.57
CA ILE A 88 -0.44 18.05 4.90
C ILE A 88 -1.89 17.56 5.05
N GLU A 89 -2.74 18.36 5.71
CA GLU A 89 -4.15 18.05 5.92
C GLU A 89 -4.90 17.88 4.60
N ASN A 90 -4.67 18.78 3.67
CA ASN A 90 -5.29 18.72 2.35
C ASN A 90 -4.78 17.53 1.53
N LYS A 91 -3.47 17.26 1.57
CA LYS A 91 -2.88 16.11 0.89
C LYS A 91 -3.39 14.77 1.45
N ALA A 92 -3.66 14.68 2.75
CA ALA A 92 -4.20 13.49 3.40
C ALA A 92 -5.72 13.31 3.15
N ARG A 93 -6.44 14.36 2.75
CA ARG A 93 -7.91 14.38 2.61
C ARG A 93 -8.42 13.25 1.74
N PHE A 94 -7.84 13.04 0.56
CA PHE A 94 -8.28 11.98 -0.36
C PHE A 94 -8.26 10.60 0.31
N THR A 95 -7.16 10.27 0.96
CA THR A 95 -6.99 8.98 1.66
C THR A 95 -7.99 8.81 2.79
N LEU A 96 -8.20 9.86 3.57
CA LEU A 96 -9.15 9.84 4.70
C LEU A 96 -10.60 9.74 4.23
N GLU A 97 -10.99 10.48 3.19
CA GLU A 97 -12.33 10.40 2.60
C GLU A 97 -12.60 9.03 1.96
N ALA A 98 -11.60 8.44 1.30
CA ALA A 98 -11.70 7.09 0.76
C ALA A 98 -11.90 6.05 1.87
N MET A 99 -11.11 6.12 2.96
CA MET A 99 -11.30 5.25 4.14
C MET A 99 -12.68 5.41 4.74
N GLN A 100 -13.14 6.63 4.97
CA GLN A 100 -14.49 6.89 5.51
C GLN A 100 -15.59 6.32 4.62
N ALA A 101 -15.47 6.46 3.30
CA ALA A 101 -16.44 5.95 2.35
C ALA A 101 -16.49 4.41 2.33
N ILE A 102 -15.33 3.74 2.42
CA ILE A 102 -15.22 2.29 2.50
C ILE A 102 -15.83 1.79 3.81
N ILE A 103 -15.45 2.39 4.95
CA ILE A 103 -15.96 2.06 6.28
C ILE A 103 -17.50 2.19 6.32
N ALA A 104 -18.03 3.30 5.81
CA ALA A 104 -19.48 3.52 5.73
C ALA A 104 -20.19 2.49 4.84
N ALA A 105 -19.48 1.93 3.86
CA ALA A 105 -20.06 1.00 2.88
C ALA A 105 -20.17 -0.44 3.40
N ILE A 106 -19.22 -0.93 4.23
CA ILE A 106 -19.11 -2.35 4.60
C ILE A 106 -18.87 -2.63 6.10
N GLY A 107 -18.74 -1.57 6.93
CA GLY A 107 -18.37 -1.67 8.35
C GLY A 107 -16.86 -1.64 8.55
N GLY A 108 -16.41 -1.01 9.64
CA GLY A 108 -14.99 -0.79 9.92
C GLY A 108 -14.22 -2.07 10.27
N ASP A 109 -14.91 -3.04 10.88
CA ASP A 109 -14.37 -4.37 11.22
C ASP A 109 -13.79 -5.14 10.03
N LYS A 110 -14.16 -4.75 8.81
CA LYS A 110 -13.74 -5.37 7.53
C LYS A 110 -12.78 -4.53 6.71
N VAL A 111 -12.26 -3.44 7.27
CA VAL A 111 -11.45 -2.47 6.50
C VAL A 111 -10.07 -2.33 7.11
N GLY A 112 -9.05 -2.46 6.30
CA GLY A 112 -7.67 -2.10 6.62
C GLY A 112 -7.11 -1.05 5.67
N ILE A 113 -5.93 -0.56 5.98
CA ILE A 113 -5.15 0.33 5.12
C ILE A 113 -3.68 -0.07 5.11
N LYS A 114 -3.08 -0.08 3.92
CA LYS A 114 -1.64 -0.27 3.74
C LYS A 114 -0.96 1.05 3.39
N ILE A 115 0.10 1.38 4.14
CA ILE A 115 0.93 2.57 3.93
C ILE A 115 2.41 2.19 3.78
N SER A 116 3.20 3.04 3.10
CA SER A 116 4.65 2.87 2.94
C SER A 116 5.37 4.21 3.16
N PRO A 117 5.65 4.58 4.43
CA PRO A 117 6.09 5.93 4.77
C PRO A 117 7.39 6.39 4.12
N LEU A 118 8.39 5.49 4.03
CA LEU A 118 9.72 5.84 3.56
C LEU A 118 10.11 5.15 2.24
N HIS A 119 9.18 4.48 1.57
CA HIS A 119 9.50 3.74 0.34
C HIS A 119 9.40 4.64 -0.90
N PRO A 120 10.51 5.00 -1.56
CA PRO A 120 10.55 5.95 -2.66
C PRO A 120 10.19 5.33 -4.03
N TYR A 121 9.39 4.27 -4.02
CA TYR A 121 8.98 3.58 -5.25
C TYR A 121 8.13 4.50 -6.13
N ALA A 122 8.29 4.34 -7.45
CA ALA A 122 7.53 5.10 -8.45
C ALA A 122 7.72 6.63 -8.37
N GLY A 123 8.87 7.11 -7.89
CA GLY A 123 9.18 8.54 -7.81
C GLY A 123 8.48 9.27 -6.67
N ILE A 124 7.87 8.55 -5.74
CA ILE A 124 7.26 9.13 -4.54
C ILE A 124 8.35 9.74 -3.65
N ALA A 125 8.17 11.01 -3.30
CA ALA A 125 9.02 11.71 -2.35
C ALA A 125 8.20 12.72 -1.54
N PHE A 126 8.58 12.87 -0.28
CA PHE A 126 7.99 13.79 0.69
C PHE A 126 9.05 14.80 1.12
N ASN A 127 8.68 16.04 1.31
CA ASN A 127 9.54 17.04 1.94
C ASN A 127 9.76 16.70 3.42
N ASP A 128 8.71 16.27 4.10
CA ASP A 128 8.73 15.78 5.47
C ASP A 128 7.83 14.54 5.59
N PRO A 129 8.37 13.32 5.41
CA PRO A 129 7.60 12.09 5.54
C PRO A 129 7.13 11.87 6.98
N VAL A 130 7.91 12.32 7.97
CA VAL A 130 7.57 12.13 9.38
C VAL A 130 6.33 12.93 9.71
N ALA A 131 6.30 14.24 9.47
CA ALA A 131 5.13 15.07 9.70
C ALA A 131 3.90 14.57 8.92
N THR A 132 4.09 14.19 7.65
CA THR A 132 3.00 13.70 6.80
C THR A 132 2.35 12.45 7.38
N TYR A 133 3.13 11.43 7.73
CA TYR A 133 2.58 10.17 8.24
C TYR A 133 2.15 10.25 9.71
N HIS A 134 2.76 11.12 10.53
CA HIS A 134 2.24 11.43 11.87
C HIS A 134 0.84 12.00 11.78
N TYR A 135 0.61 12.95 10.88
CA TYR A 135 -0.73 13.50 10.67
C TYR A 135 -1.70 12.44 10.15
N LEU A 136 -1.32 11.67 9.12
CA LEU A 136 -2.19 10.64 8.54
C LEU A 136 -2.57 9.58 9.57
N ILE A 137 -1.61 9.01 10.31
CA ILE A 137 -1.87 7.97 11.31
C ILE A 137 -2.73 8.54 12.45
N GLY A 138 -2.43 9.74 12.94
CA GLY A 138 -3.24 10.39 13.98
C GLY A 138 -4.67 10.71 13.55
N ALA A 139 -4.90 10.97 12.24
CA ALA A 139 -6.25 11.14 11.70
C ALA A 139 -6.96 9.79 11.50
N LEU A 140 -6.23 8.75 11.05
CA LEU A 140 -6.75 7.39 10.91
C LEU A 140 -7.16 6.80 12.26
N ASN A 141 -6.41 7.00 13.33
CA ASN A 141 -6.75 6.50 14.67
C ASN A 141 -8.14 6.95 15.17
N LYS A 142 -8.65 8.08 14.66
CA LYS A 142 -10.00 8.59 14.97
C LYS A 142 -11.12 7.87 14.23
N LEU A 143 -10.78 7.04 13.24
CA LEU A 143 -11.75 6.25 12.49
C LEU A 143 -11.89 4.87 13.12
N ASP A 144 -13.07 4.28 12.98
CA ASP A 144 -13.30 2.90 13.38
C ASP A 144 -13.03 1.97 12.18
N PHE A 145 -11.87 1.26 12.22
CA PHE A 145 -11.45 0.28 11.23
C PHE A 145 -10.50 -0.76 11.85
N SER A 146 -10.19 -1.83 11.12
CA SER A 146 -9.58 -3.03 11.68
C SER A 146 -8.06 -2.92 11.88
N PHE A 147 -7.29 -2.60 10.82
CA PHE A 147 -5.84 -2.70 10.88
C PHE A 147 -5.11 -1.70 9.98
N VAL A 148 -3.86 -1.43 10.34
CA VAL A 148 -2.89 -0.74 9.47
C VAL A 148 -1.78 -1.70 9.09
N GLU A 149 -1.49 -1.87 7.80
CA GLU A 149 -0.26 -2.49 7.34
C GLU A 149 0.78 -1.41 7.04
N ILE A 150 1.94 -1.48 7.71
CA ILE A 150 3.11 -0.66 7.39
C ILE A 150 4.10 -1.49 6.59
N MET A 151 4.27 -1.10 5.35
CA MET A 151 5.28 -1.67 4.48
C MET A 151 6.60 -0.92 4.68
N LYS A 152 7.63 -1.60 5.16
CA LYS A 152 8.99 -1.05 5.24
C LYS A 152 9.58 -0.82 3.85
N ARG A 153 10.51 0.09 3.78
CA ARG A 153 11.31 0.31 2.58
C ARG A 153 12.08 -0.96 2.19
N SER A 154 12.00 -1.32 0.93
CA SER A 154 12.84 -2.39 0.41
C SER A 154 14.32 -1.94 0.37
N PRO A 155 15.27 -2.77 0.82
CA PRO A 155 16.71 -2.46 0.73
C PRO A 155 17.22 -2.17 -0.68
N ALA A 156 16.47 -2.60 -1.71
CA ALA A 156 16.80 -2.31 -3.11
C ALA A 156 16.65 -0.81 -3.48
N PHE A 157 15.99 0.00 -2.64
CA PHE A 157 15.79 1.42 -2.87
C PHE A 157 16.54 2.23 -1.82
N PRO A 158 17.47 3.12 -2.24
CA PRO A 158 18.17 3.99 -1.29
C PRO A 158 17.17 4.96 -0.64
N LEU A 159 17.42 5.27 0.65
CA LEU A 159 16.72 6.36 1.31
C LEU A 159 17.13 7.70 0.71
N LEU A 160 16.18 8.63 0.67
CA LEU A 160 16.52 10.01 0.39
C LEU A 160 17.33 10.58 1.57
N PRO A 161 18.32 11.48 1.32
CA PRO A 161 19.25 11.94 2.38
C PRO A 161 18.57 12.58 3.59
N HIS A 162 17.39 13.20 3.40
CA HIS A 162 16.64 13.87 4.46
C HIS A 162 15.62 12.97 5.18
N TYR A 163 15.52 11.70 4.74
CA TYR A 163 14.61 10.74 5.39
C TYR A 163 15.26 10.15 6.65
N PRO A 164 14.44 9.81 7.69
CA PRO A 164 14.94 9.13 8.87
C PRO A 164 15.58 7.79 8.50
N GLN A 165 16.65 7.43 9.21
CA GLN A 165 17.44 6.22 8.94
C GLN A 165 17.12 5.06 9.92
N ASP A 166 16.26 5.31 10.89
CA ASP A 166 15.82 4.35 11.90
C ASP A 166 14.74 3.39 11.39
N ASP A 167 14.33 2.46 12.23
CA ASP A 167 13.32 1.44 11.89
C ASP A 167 11.94 2.08 11.70
N GLU A 168 11.32 1.79 10.58
CA GLU A 168 10.02 2.37 10.20
C GLU A 168 8.87 1.86 11.09
N ILE A 169 8.93 0.58 11.52
CA ILE A 169 7.91 0.02 12.41
C ILE A 169 8.02 0.65 13.79
N GLU A 170 9.25 0.86 14.30
CA GLU A 170 9.44 1.53 15.57
C GLU A 170 9.01 3.00 15.53
N ARG A 171 9.25 3.68 14.43
CA ARG A 171 8.92 5.11 14.28
C ARG A 171 7.43 5.36 14.12
N PHE A 172 6.80 4.65 13.20
CA PHE A 172 5.41 4.90 12.83
C PHE A 172 4.43 3.93 13.50
N GLY A 173 4.84 2.69 13.74
CA GLY A 173 3.99 1.67 14.33
C GLY A 173 3.57 1.99 15.76
N LYS A 174 4.46 2.60 16.57
CA LYS A 174 4.13 3.03 17.93
C LYS A 174 2.98 4.06 18.02
N MET A 175 2.63 4.68 16.89
CA MET A 175 1.51 5.62 16.81
C MET A 175 0.19 4.96 16.43
N VAL A 176 0.22 3.75 15.91
CA VAL A 176 -0.98 3.03 15.45
C VAL A 176 -1.74 2.50 16.67
N GLU A 177 -3.01 2.87 16.78
CA GLU A 177 -3.93 2.41 17.85
C GLU A 177 -4.82 1.25 17.41
N LYS A 178 -4.57 0.69 16.24
CA LYS A 178 -5.25 -0.46 15.64
C LYS A 178 -4.30 -1.65 15.57
N THR A 179 -4.79 -2.82 15.18
CA THR A 179 -3.91 -3.95 14.84
C THR A 179 -2.87 -3.50 13.81
N LEU A 180 -1.60 -3.72 14.11
CA LEU A 180 -0.49 -3.37 13.24
C LEU A 180 0.08 -4.61 12.55
N ILE A 181 0.12 -4.55 11.23
CA ILE A 181 0.78 -5.56 10.39
C ILE A 181 2.09 -4.97 9.87
N ALA A 182 3.23 -5.60 10.15
CA ALA A 182 4.51 -5.21 9.59
C ALA A 182 4.80 -5.98 8.30
N GLY A 183 5.13 -5.27 7.22
CA GLY A 183 5.39 -5.87 5.91
C GLY A 183 6.78 -5.57 5.36
N THR A 184 7.20 -6.38 4.41
CA THR A 184 8.44 -6.29 3.63
C THR A 184 9.72 -6.80 4.34
N GLY A 185 10.36 -7.77 3.69
CA GLY A 185 11.70 -8.21 4.01
C GLY A 185 11.82 -9.20 5.18
N TYR A 186 10.72 -9.68 5.72
CA TYR A 186 10.72 -10.65 6.79
C TYR A 186 10.87 -12.09 6.28
N ASN A 187 11.56 -12.90 7.07
CA ASN A 187 11.52 -14.35 7.09
C ASN A 187 10.95 -14.84 8.44
N ALA A 188 10.88 -16.15 8.68
CA ALA A 188 10.30 -16.68 9.91
C ALA A 188 11.01 -16.13 11.17
N GLU A 189 12.34 -16.15 11.20
CA GLU A 189 13.14 -15.70 12.35
C GLU A 189 13.02 -14.18 12.57
N SER A 190 13.18 -13.38 11.50
CA SER A 190 13.11 -11.93 11.62
C SER A 190 11.68 -11.43 11.87
N GLY A 191 10.67 -12.18 11.41
CA GLY A 191 9.27 -11.90 11.72
C GLY A 191 8.97 -12.13 13.20
N GLU A 192 9.43 -13.24 13.75
CA GLU A 192 9.28 -13.53 15.19
C GLU A 192 9.95 -12.45 16.06
N LYS A 193 11.19 -12.09 15.73
CA LYS A 193 11.90 -11.00 16.43
C LYS A 193 11.19 -9.65 16.33
N GLU A 194 10.46 -9.37 15.24
CA GLU A 194 9.67 -8.15 15.11
C GLU A 194 8.45 -8.18 16.06
N LEU A 195 7.77 -9.33 16.13
CA LEU A 195 6.64 -9.51 17.06
C LEU A 195 7.06 -9.45 18.53
N GLU A 196 8.25 -9.98 18.88
CA GLU A 196 8.82 -9.93 20.23
C GLU A 196 9.04 -8.47 20.72
N LYS A 197 9.20 -7.49 19.80
CA LYS A 197 9.27 -6.07 20.19
C LYS A 197 7.96 -5.52 20.75
N GLY A 198 6.83 -6.19 20.51
CA GLY A 198 5.51 -5.81 21.00
C GLY A 198 4.94 -4.55 20.34
N ILE A 199 5.41 -4.18 19.13
CA ILE A 199 4.90 -3.04 18.36
C ILE A 199 3.97 -3.54 17.25
N ALA A 200 4.41 -4.52 16.47
CA ALA A 200 3.58 -5.18 15.45
C ALA A 200 2.86 -6.38 16.05
N ASP A 201 1.62 -6.61 15.63
CA ASP A 201 0.78 -7.74 16.01
C ASP A 201 0.90 -8.90 15.02
N LEU A 202 1.16 -8.59 13.75
CA LEU A 202 1.20 -9.56 12.65
C LEU A 202 2.32 -9.21 11.66
N ILE A 203 2.74 -10.21 10.88
CA ILE A 203 3.73 -10.05 9.79
C ILE A 203 3.10 -10.42 8.45
N ALA A 204 3.26 -9.54 7.44
CA ALA A 204 2.84 -9.80 6.07
C ALA A 204 3.98 -10.40 5.24
N PHE A 205 3.71 -11.51 4.57
CA PHE A 205 4.63 -12.20 3.67
C PHE A 205 4.08 -12.17 2.23
N GLY A 206 4.65 -11.37 1.34
CA GLY A 206 4.25 -11.31 -0.08
C GLY A 206 5.01 -12.35 -0.92
N ALA A 207 6.20 -12.01 -1.42
CA ALA A 207 6.98 -12.86 -2.30
C ALA A 207 7.27 -14.28 -1.74
N PRO A 208 7.59 -14.45 -0.44
CA PRO A 208 7.72 -15.80 0.12
C PRO A 208 6.43 -16.61 0.03
N PHE A 209 5.27 -16.01 0.27
CA PHE A 209 3.99 -16.72 0.22
C PHE A 209 3.57 -17.05 -1.22
N LEU A 210 3.87 -16.18 -2.18
CA LEU A 210 3.65 -16.45 -3.60
C LEU A 210 4.37 -17.74 -4.05
N ALA A 211 5.65 -17.89 -3.66
CA ALA A 211 6.46 -19.02 -4.06
C ALA A 211 6.27 -20.29 -3.19
N ASN A 212 5.58 -20.18 -2.09
CA ASN A 212 5.35 -21.26 -1.15
C ASN A 212 3.89 -21.27 -0.69
N PRO A 213 2.98 -21.95 -1.41
CA PRO A 213 1.56 -21.98 -1.08
C PRO A 213 1.27 -22.52 0.33
N ASP A 214 2.21 -23.30 0.90
CA ASP A 214 2.21 -23.88 2.22
C ASP A 214 3.20 -23.19 3.17
N LEU A 215 3.46 -21.89 3.00
CA LEU A 215 4.46 -21.15 3.76
C LEU A 215 4.35 -21.33 5.30
N PRO A 216 3.17 -21.28 5.93
CA PRO A 216 3.05 -21.52 7.37
C PRO A 216 3.53 -22.90 7.79
N ARG A 217 3.24 -23.95 6.99
CA ARG A 217 3.73 -25.31 7.25
C ARG A 217 5.25 -25.39 7.13
N ARG A 218 5.82 -24.72 6.12
CA ARG A 218 7.28 -24.68 5.94
C ARG A 218 7.96 -23.98 7.12
N PHE A 219 7.42 -22.88 7.58
CA PHE A 219 7.93 -22.20 8.77
C PHE A 219 7.86 -23.09 10.02
N ALA A 220 6.72 -23.73 10.28
CA ALA A 220 6.54 -24.62 11.43
C ALA A 220 7.51 -25.81 11.44
N LEU A 221 7.89 -26.31 10.26
CA LEU A 221 8.80 -27.45 10.11
C LEU A 221 10.28 -27.04 9.92
N GLY A 222 10.60 -25.75 9.84
CA GLY A 222 11.94 -25.29 9.47
C GLY A 222 12.36 -25.75 8.07
N ALA A 223 11.42 -25.99 7.16
CA ALA A 223 11.68 -26.54 5.83
C ALA A 223 12.20 -25.47 4.87
N GLY A 224 12.94 -25.92 3.83
CA GLY A 224 13.43 -25.04 2.77
C GLY A 224 12.30 -24.35 1.99
N LEU A 225 12.55 -23.11 1.59
CA LEU A 225 11.60 -22.34 0.79
C LEU A 225 11.93 -22.40 -0.70
N ASN A 226 10.88 -22.42 -1.53
CA ASN A 226 11.03 -22.13 -2.97
C ASN A 226 11.39 -20.66 -3.16
N ALA A 227 12.30 -20.38 -4.09
CA ALA A 227 12.63 -19.00 -4.48
C ALA A 227 11.57 -18.46 -5.45
N PRO A 228 11.06 -17.22 -5.26
CA PRO A 228 10.16 -16.61 -6.21
C PRO A 228 10.87 -16.26 -7.51
N ASP A 229 10.27 -16.60 -8.64
CA ASP A 229 10.73 -16.14 -9.95
C ASP A 229 10.24 -14.72 -10.23
N ARG A 230 11.15 -13.76 -10.16
CA ARG A 230 10.82 -12.34 -10.37
C ARG A 230 10.31 -12.03 -11.77
N ALA A 231 10.65 -12.82 -12.77
CA ALA A 231 10.21 -12.61 -14.15
C ALA A 231 8.72 -12.86 -14.32
N THR A 232 8.13 -13.71 -13.47
CA THR A 232 6.71 -14.09 -13.53
C THR A 232 5.81 -13.36 -12.50
N MET A 233 6.40 -12.59 -11.56
CA MET A 233 5.66 -12.03 -10.40
C MET A 233 4.59 -10.98 -10.74
N PHE A 234 4.70 -10.24 -11.83
CA PHE A 234 3.83 -9.07 -12.08
C PHE A 234 3.25 -9.02 -13.50
N GLY A 235 3.26 -10.11 -14.19
CA GLY A 235 2.72 -10.17 -15.53
C GLY A 235 2.68 -11.61 -16.02
N GLY A 236 1.69 -11.94 -16.78
CA GLY A 236 1.56 -13.27 -17.33
C GLY A 236 0.30 -13.97 -16.88
N GLY A 237 0.32 -15.30 -16.99
CA GLY A 237 -0.81 -16.17 -16.71
C GLY A 237 -0.63 -16.95 -15.40
N ALA A 238 -0.86 -18.25 -15.49
CA ALA A 238 -0.78 -19.16 -14.34
C ALA A 238 0.65 -19.38 -13.85
N GLN A 239 1.63 -19.29 -14.74
CA GLN A 239 3.03 -19.52 -14.41
C GLN A 239 3.51 -18.50 -13.36
N GLY A 240 4.17 -19.01 -12.31
CA GLY A 240 4.66 -18.19 -11.20
C GLY A 240 3.58 -17.77 -10.18
N TYR A 241 2.32 -18.24 -10.37
CA TYR A 241 1.22 -17.98 -9.46
C TYR A 241 0.58 -19.24 -8.88
N ILE A 242 0.43 -20.30 -9.68
CA ILE A 242 -0.28 -21.53 -9.26
C ILE A 242 0.53 -22.79 -9.47
N ASP A 243 1.79 -22.71 -9.85
CA ASP A 243 2.65 -23.82 -10.24
C ASP A 243 3.82 -24.07 -9.28
N TYR A 244 3.92 -23.31 -8.19
CA TYR A 244 4.92 -23.58 -7.16
C TYR A 244 4.57 -24.85 -6.36
N PRO A 245 5.59 -25.72 -6.08
CA PRO A 245 5.33 -26.98 -5.42
C PRO A 245 5.10 -26.81 -3.90
N PHE A 246 4.19 -27.62 -3.39
CA PHE A 246 4.03 -27.87 -1.96
C PHE A 246 5.17 -28.73 -1.42
N LEU A 247 5.32 -28.79 -0.10
CA LEU A 247 6.10 -29.83 0.55
C LEU A 247 5.46 -31.19 0.28
N PRO A 248 6.29 -32.22 0.11
CA PRO A 248 5.81 -33.60 0.00
C PRO A 248 4.96 -34.05 1.18
#